data_6dbe674d4afacff6db69186fa58cec3c
#
_entry.id   6dbe674d4afacff6db69186fa58cec3c
#
_cell.length_a   1.000
_cell.length_b   1.000
_cell.length_c   1.000
_cell.angle_alpha   90.00
_cell.angle_beta   90.00
_cell.angle_gamma   90.00
#
_symmetry.space_group_name_H-M   'P 1'
#
loop_
_entity.id
_entity.type
_entity.pdbx_description
1 polymer ?
#
loop_
_entity_poly.entity_id
_entity_poly.type
_entity_poly.pdbx_seq_one_letter_code
_entity_poly.pdbx_strand_id
1 'polypeptide(L)'
;MSTSIGAFIDMMEQFLTELSDVFPDEQAFKDAYSATLLMRKTNPRLVMTTFMECITPHAGKLMSKDETMFTQDAINIEFLHTLNIAEHWSAENTSDQTKAAIWQYLQTLYMLGTTISMLPQDTLNAVESIARQMLQTNGPELSKLLGKNT
;
A
#
# COMPACT_ATOMS: atom_id res chain seq x y z
N MET A 1 17.21 -0.71 6.81
CA MET A 1 16.02 -0.78 7.66
C MET A 1 14.81 -0.28 6.90
N SER A 2 13.73 -1.03 6.96
CA SER A 2 12.49 -0.62 6.32
C SER A 2 11.81 0.42 7.20
N THR A 3 11.44 1.55 6.60
CA THR A 3 10.62 2.55 7.29
C THR A 3 9.15 2.19 7.10
N SER A 4 8.27 2.83 7.86
CA SER A 4 6.83 2.62 7.71
C SER A 4 6.37 2.91 6.29
N ILE A 5 6.89 3.98 5.68
CA ILE A 5 6.54 4.31 4.29
C ILE A 5 7.11 3.28 3.34
N GLY A 6 8.34 2.81 3.59
CA GLY A 6 8.91 1.74 2.78
C GLY A 6 8.08 0.47 2.82
N ALA A 7 7.58 0.12 4.00
CA ALA A 7 6.72 -1.06 4.14
C ALA A 7 5.42 -0.90 3.34
N PHE A 8 4.83 0.29 3.35
CA PHE A 8 3.64 0.57 2.55
C PHE A 8 3.93 0.36 1.06
N ILE A 9 5.04 0.91 0.59
CA ILE A 9 5.41 0.81 -0.83
C ILE A 9 5.72 -0.64 -1.20
N ASP A 10 6.42 -1.38 -0.35
CA ASP A 10 6.67 -2.80 -0.59
C ASP A 10 5.37 -3.56 -0.79
N MET A 11 4.38 -3.30 0.05
CA MET A 11 3.07 -3.93 -0.06
C MET A 11 2.36 -3.54 -1.36
N MET A 12 2.45 -2.26 -1.74
CA MET A 12 1.86 -1.78 -2.98
C MET A 12 2.51 -2.46 -4.19
N GLU A 13 3.82 -2.56 -4.20
CA GLU A 13 4.55 -3.23 -5.29
C GLU A 13 4.15 -4.70 -5.39
N GLN A 14 4.02 -5.37 -4.27
CA GLN A 14 3.60 -6.77 -4.25
C GLN A 14 2.18 -6.93 -4.79
N PHE A 15 1.27 -6.07 -4.39
CA PHE A 15 -0.10 -6.09 -4.88
C PHE A 15 -0.15 -5.94 -6.39
N LEU A 16 0.56 -4.95 -6.92
CA LEU A 16 0.58 -4.69 -8.37
C LEU A 16 1.23 -5.83 -9.15
N THR A 17 2.27 -6.43 -8.58
CA THR A 17 2.94 -7.58 -9.19
C THR A 17 1.98 -8.77 -9.29
N GLU A 18 1.26 -9.07 -8.20
CA GLU A 18 0.32 -10.18 -8.23
C GLU A 18 -0.85 -9.94 -9.18
N LEU A 19 -1.33 -8.70 -9.26
CA LEU A 19 -2.37 -8.35 -10.23
C LEU A 19 -1.87 -8.53 -11.66
N SER A 20 -0.62 -8.13 -11.94
CA SER A 20 -0.03 -8.33 -13.27
C SER A 20 0.10 -9.80 -13.61
N ASP A 21 0.41 -10.63 -12.62
CA ASP A 21 0.55 -12.08 -12.85
C ASP A 21 -0.79 -12.74 -13.13
N VAL A 22 -1.85 -12.31 -12.46
CA VAL A 22 -3.20 -12.85 -12.66
C VAL A 22 -3.82 -12.32 -13.95
N PHE A 23 -3.56 -11.06 -14.29
CA PHE A 23 -4.11 -10.42 -15.47
C PHE A 23 -2.99 -9.91 -16.36
N PRO A 24 -2.26 -10.82 -17.01
CA PRO A 24 -1.05 -10.44 -17.76
C PRO A 24 -1.30 -9.52 -18.95
N ASP A 25 -2.52 -9.48 -19.45
CA ASP A 25 -2.87 -8.63 -20.58
C ASP A 25 -3.27 -7.21 -20.18
N GLU A 26 -3.40 -6.96 -18.87
CA GLU A 26 -3.79 -5.63 -18.40
C GLU A 26 -2.56 -4.75 -18.19
N GLN A 27 -2.33 -3.84 -19.12
CA GLN A 27 -1.16 -2.94 -19.06
C GLN A 27 -1.22 -1.97 -17.89
N ALA A 28 -2.43 -1.63 -17.41
CA ALA A 28 -2.59 -0.67 -16.32
C ALA A 28 -1.85 -1.07 -15.06
N PHE A 29 -1.80 -2.38 -14.74
CA PHE A 29 -1.08 -2.85 -13.57
C PHE A 29 0.43 -2.66 -13.70
N LYS A 30 0.96 -2.91 -14.91
CA LYS A 30 2.39 -2.74 -15.18
C LYS A 30 2.78 -1.28 -15.17
N ASP A 31 1.92 -0.41 -15.71
CA ASP A 31 2.16 1.03 -15.70
C ASP A 31 2.15 1.58 -14.28
N ALA A 32 1.22 1.12 -13.46
CA ALA A 32 1.13 1.52 -12.07
C ALA A 32 2.36 1.06 -11.28
N TYR A 33 2.84 -0.15 -11.55
CA TYR A 33 4.04 -0.66 -10.91
C TYR A 33 5.25 0.21 -11.26
N SER A 34 5.42 0.55 -12.54
CA SER A 34 6.52 1.41 -12.98
C SER A 34 6.43 2.79 -12.35
N ALA A 35 5.23 3.36 -12.27
CA ALA A 35 5.02 4.64 -11.63
C ALA A 35 5.37 4.58 -10.14
N THR A 36 5.02 3.49 -9.47
CA THR A 36 5.34 3.30 -8.06
C THR A 36 6.85 3.24 -7.83
N LEU A 37 7.58 2.53 -8.69
CA LEU A 37 9.04 2.48 -8.61
C LEU A 37 9.66 3.86 -8.76
N LEU A 38 9.15 4.65 -9.70
CA LEU A 38 9.64 6.01 -9.90
C LEU A 38 9.35 6.89 -8.70
N MET A 39 8.12 6.83 -8.19
CA MET A 39 7.72 7.63 -7.03
C MET A 39 8.50 7.24 -5.78
N ARG A 40 8.82 5.96 -5.64
CA ARG A 40 9.63 5.49 -4.51
C ARG A 40 10.96 6.22 -4.43
N LYS A 41 11.54 6.54 -5.59
CA LYS A 41 12.83 7.24 -5.66
C LYS A 41 12.71 8.75 -5.52
N THR A 42 11.60 9.32 -5.95
CA THR A 42 11.46 10.77 -6.04
C THR A 42 10.61 11.36 -4.93
N ASN A 43 9.49 10.71 -4.59
CA ASN A 43 8.58 11.21 -3.56
C ASN A 43 7.80 10.02 -2.96
N PRO A 44 8.47 9.20 -2.14
CA PRO A 44 7.86 7.97 -1.64
C PRO A 44 6.58 8.20 -0.83
N ARG A 45 6.51 9.28 -0.07
CA ARG A 45 5.32 9.57 0.74
C ARG A 45 4.08 9.76 -0.12
N LEU A 46 4.25 10.28 -1.34
CA LEU A 46 3.11 10.53 -2.22
C LEU A 46 2.39 9.24 -2.62
N VAL A 47 3.10 8.13 -2.71
CA VAL A 47 2.47 6.83 -2.99
C VAL A 47 1.39 6.54 -1.93
N MET A 48 1.75 6.71 -0.67
CA MET A 48 0.83 6.45 0.44
C MET A 48 -0.29 7.49 0.52
N THR A 49 0.07 8.78 0.44
CA THR A 49 -0.94 9.84 0.61
C THR A 49 -1.97 9.81 -0.50
N THR A 50 -1.56 9.56 -1.73
CA THR A 50 -2.49 9.45 -2.86
C THR A 50 -3.48 8.31 -2.66
N PHE A 51 -2.96 7.14 -2.27
CA PHE A 51 -3.82 5.98 -1.99
C PHE A 51 -4.80 6.30 -0.86
N MET A 52 -4.31 6.86 0.24
CA MET A 52 -5.16 7.14 1.40
C MET A 52 -6.24 8.17 1.08
N GLU A 53 -5.91 9.20 0.32
CA GLU A 53 -6.90 10.19 -0.08
C GLU A 53 -8.01 9.58 -0.92
N CYS A 54 -7.67 8.64 -1.78
CA CYS A 54 -8.66 7.96 -2.63
C CYS A 54 -9.54 7.01 -1.84
N ILE A 55 -8.95 6.26 -0.90
CA ILE A 55 -9.62 5.13 -0.25
C ILE A 55 -10.34 5.51 1.03
N THR A 56 -9.82 6.47 1.79
CA THR A 56 -10.39 6.81 3.10
C THR A 56 -11.89 7.12 3.07
N PRO A 57 -12.41 7.86 2.07
CA PRO A 57 -13.85 8.10 2.02
C PRO A 57 -14.68 6.82 1.87
N HIS A 58 -14.07 5.73 1.45
CA HIS A 58 -14.74 4.46 1.21
C HIS A 58 -14.35 3.37 2.21
N ALA A 59 -13.74 3.78 3.34
CA ALA A 59 -13.21 2.83 4.32
C ALA A 59 -14.28 1.87 4.86
N GLY A 60 -15.49 2.36 5.07
CA GLY A 60 -16.59 1.52 5.55
C GLY A 60 -16.89 0.36 4.62
N LYS A 61 -16.98 0.65 3.33
CA LYS A 61 -17.24 -0.39 2.33
C LYS A 61 -16.04 -1.33 2.20
N LEU A 62 -14.83 -0.78 2.29
CA LEU A 62 -13.63 -1.59 2.22
C LEU A 62 -13.56 -2.61 3.35
N MET A 63 -13.82 -2.17 4.58
CA MET A 63 -13.71 -3.05 5.73
C MET A 63 -14.86 -4.06 5.82
N SER A 64 -16.03 -3.72 5.29
CA SER A 64 -17.16 -4.65 5.25
C SER A 64 -17.20 -5.51 3.98
N LYS A 65 -16.25 -5.30 3.08
CA LYS A 65 -16.17 -6.01 1.79
C LYS A 65 -17.46 -5.84 0.97
N ASP A 66 -17.92 -4.59 0.90
CA ASP A 66 -19.10 -4.25 0.12
C ASP A 66 -18.70 -4.12 -1.35
N GLU A 67 -19.15 -5.05 -2.17
CA GLU A 67 -18.78 -5.12 -3.58
C GLU A 67 -19.19 -3.89 -4.39
N THR A 68 -20.14 -3.09 -3.89
CA THR A 68 -20.51 -1.86 -4.58
C THR A 68 -19.34 -0.90 -4.69
N MET A 69 -18.32 -1.06 -3.85
CA MET A 69 -17.07 -0.30 -3.97
C MET A 69 -16.43 -0.53 -5.35
N PHE A 70 -16.51 -1.75 -5.88
CA PHE A 70 -15.95 -2.07 -7.20
C PHE A 70 -16.95 -1.94 -8.32
N THR A 71 -18.21 -2.24 -8.07
CA THR A 71 -19.23 -2.24 -9.12
C THR A 71 -19.83 -0.87 -9.37
N GLN A 72 -19.82 0.03 -8.37
CA GLN A 72 -20.42 1.35 -8.48
C GLN A 72 -19.46 2.49 -8.22
N ASP A 73 -18.64 2.38 -7.16
CA ASP A 73 -17.79 3.50 -6.72
C ASP A 73 -16.45 3.60 -7.44
N ALA A 74 -15.94 2.47 -7.95
CA ALA A 74 -14.58 2.41 -8.49
C ALA A 74 -14.32 3.41 -9.61
N ILE A 75 -15.33 3.74 -10.39
CA ILE A 75 -15.17 4.70 -11.48
C ILE A 75 -14.82 6.09 -10.96
N ASN A 76 -15.20 6.39 -9.71
CA ASN A 76 -14.92 7.66 -9.06
C ASN A 76 -13.77 7.59 -8.06
N ILE A 77 -13.19 6.41 -7.86
CA ILE A 77 -12.01 6.23 -7.02
C ILE A 77 -10.82 6.15 -7.96
N GLU A 78 -10.07 7.25 -8.07
CA GLU A 78 -9.02 7.38 -9.08
C GLU A 78 -8.04 6.22 -9.07
N PHE A 79 -7.61 5.77 -7.89
CA PHE A 79 -6.68 4.65 -7.78
C PHE A 79 -7.25 3.39 -8.46
N LEU A 80 -8.50 3.04 -8.14
CA LEU A 80 -9.13 1.85 -8.70
C LEU A 80 -9.46 2.02 -10.18
N HIS A 81 -9.87 3.22 -10.56
CA HIS A 81 -10.18 3.52 -11.95
C HIS A 81 -8.95 3.38 -12.84
N THR A 82 -7.82 3.91 -12.38
CA THR A 82 -6.56 3.83 -13.11
C THR A 82 -6.13 2.37 -13.33
N LEU A 83 -6.43 1.49 -12.39
CA LEU A 83 -6.09 0.07 -12.48
C LEU A 83 -7.13 -0.76 -13.24
N ASN A 84 -8.23 -0.17 -13.67
CA ASN A 84 -9.33 -0.90 -14.30
C ASN A 84 -9.90 -2.03 -13.42
N ILE A 85 -9.86 -1.85 -12.12
CA ILE A 85 -10.27 -2.88 -11.16
C ILE A 85 -11.73 -3.30 -11.37
N ALA A 86 -12.62 -2.34 -11.65
CA ALA A 86 -14.04 -2.67 -11.83
C ALA A 86 -14.26 -3.66 -12.97
N GLU A 87 -13.54 -3.48 -14.07
CA GLU A 87 -13.63 -4.37 -15.21
C GLU A 87 -13.21 -5.79 -14.86
N HIS A 88 -12.08 -5.92 -14.18
CA HIS A 88 -11.57 -7.24 -13.78
C HIS A 88 -12.42 -7.87 -12.68
N TRP A 89 -12.94 -7.05 -11.77
CA TRP A 89 -13.83 -7.54 -10.71
C TRP A 89 -15.08 -8.19 -11.28
N SER A 90 -15.62 -7.60 -12.33
CA SER A 90 -16.87 -8.04 -12.94
C SER A 90 -16.69 -9.13 -14.00
N ALA A 91 -15.44 -9.44 -14.36
CA ALA A 91 -15.18 -10.46 -15.38
C ALA A 91 -15.56 -11.85 -14.88
N GLU A 92 -16.18 -12.63 -15.75
CA GLU A 92 -16.68 -13.97 -15.39
C GLU A 92 -15.57 -14.91 -14.93
N ASN A 93 -14.38 -14.76 -15.50
CA ASN A 93 -13.27 -15.65 -15.19
C ASN A 93 -12.43 -15.22 -13.98
N THR A 94 -12.83 -14.16 -13.30
CA THR A 94 -12.13 -13.74 -12.09
C THR A 94 -12.58 -14.61 -10.92
N SER A 95 -11.64 -15.35 -10.33
CA SER A 95 -11.95 -16.30 -9.27
C SER A 95 -12.29 -15.60 -7.96
N ASP A 96 -13.02 -16.31 -7.09
CA ASP A 96 -13.31 -15.83 -5.75
C ASP A 96 -12.02 -15.67 -4.95
N GLN A 97 -11.03 -16.51 -5.21
CA GLN A 97 -9.73 -16.40 -4.55
C GLN A 97 -9.03 -15.10 -4.92
N THR A 98 -9.09 -14.72 -6.20
CA THR A 98 -8.51 -13.44 -6.65
C THR A 98 -9.24 -12.27 -5.99
N LYS A 99 -10.57 -12.34 -5.94
CA LYS A 99 -11.35 -11.28 -5.29
C LYS A 99 -11.01 -11.15 -3.80
N ALA A 100 -10.86 -12.27 -3.12
CA ALA A 100 -10.48 -12.28 -1.72
C ALA A 100 -9.10 -11.65 -1.51
N ALA A 101 -8.16 -11.93 -2.42
CA ALA A 101 -6.82 -11.36 -2.34
C ALA A 101 -6.86 -9.84 -2.55
N ILE A 102 -7.67 -9.36 -3.48
CA ILE A 102 -7.82 -7.92 -3.72
C ILE A 102 -8.32 -7.23 -2.45
N TRP A 103 -9.37 -7.78 -1.82
CA TRP A 103 -9.87 -7.24 -0.54
C TRP A 103 -8.77 -7.20 0.51
N GLN A 104 -8.05 -8.29 0.65
CA GLN A 104 -7.02 -8.40 1.68
C GLN A 104 -5.90 -7.36 1.47
N TYR A 105 -5.43 -7.20 0.24
CA TYR A 105 -4.40 -6.22 -0.06
C TYR A 105 -4.86 -4.80 0.22
N LEU A 106 -6.05 -4.45 -0.23
CA LEU A 106 -6.57 -3.09 -0.03
C LEU A 106 -6.80 -2.80 1.45
N GLN A 107 -7.34 -3.78 2.20
CA GLN A 107 -7.53 -3.61 3.64
C GLN A 107 -6.18 -3.44 4.36
N THR A 108 -5.19 -4.25 3.98
CA THR A 108 -3.87 -4.18 4.60
C THR A 108 -3.19 -2.85 4.31
N LEU A 109 -3.26 -2.39 3.06
CA LEU A 109 -2.72 -1.09 2.68
C LEU A 109 -3.40 0.03 3.45
N TYR A 110 -4.72 -0.02 3.56
CA TYR A 110 -5.47 1.00 4.29
C TYR A 110 -5.09 1.02 5.77
N MET A 111 -5.01 -0.15 6.40
CA MET A 111 -4.65 -0.23 7.82
C MET A 111 -3.23 0.25 8.06
N LEU A 112 -2.30 -0.12 7.19
CA LEU A 112 -0.91 0.31 7.28
C LEU A 112 -0.80 1.82 7.09
N GLY A 113 -1.47 2.36 6.06
CA GLY A 113 -1.47 3.80 5.82
C GLY A 113 -2.10 4.59 6.96
N THR A 114 -3.17 4.07 7.54
CA THR A 114 -3.81 4.70 8.69
C THR A 114 -2.85 4.76 9.88
N THR A 115 -2.17 3.65 10.15
CA THR A 115 -1.22 3.58 11.25
C THR A 115 -0.09 4.59 11.08
N ILE A 116 0.48 4.64 9.87
CA ILE A 116 1.57 5.58 9.56
C ILE A 116 1.08 7.02 9.70
N SER A 117 -0.12 7.30 9.20
CA SER A 117 -0.68 8.66 9.21
C SER A 117 -1.03 9.16 10.60
N MET A 118 -1.22 8.25 11.56
CA MET A 118 -1.52 8.62 12.94
C MET A 118 -0.28 9.10 13.70
N LEU A 119 0.91 8.82 13.18
CA LEU A 119 2.14 9.24 13.83
C LEU A 119 2.52 10.64 13.34
N PRO A 120 2.95 11.54 14.27
CA PRO A 120 3.43 12.85 13.86
C PRO A 120 4.64 12.72 12.94
N GLN A 121 4.71 13.60 11.94
CA GLN A 121 5.81 13.60 10.99
C GLN A 121 7.16 13.71 11.69
N ASP A 122 7.25 14.60 12.68
CA ASP A 122 8.49 14.80 13.42
C ASP A 122 8.91 13.54 14.16
N THR A 123 7.94 12.80 14.70
CA THR A 123 8.22 11.55 15.42
C THR A 123 8.80 10.50 14.46
N LEU A 124 8.19 10.36 13.28
CA LEU A 124 8.69 9.41 12.28
C LEU A 124 10.12 9.77 11.85
N ASN A 125 10.36 11.04 11.56
CA ASN A 125 11.68 11.50 11.15
C ASN A 125 12.72 11.30 12.25
N ALA A 126 12.35 11.58 13.49
CA ALA A 126 13.24 11.43 14.63
C ALA A 126 13.60 9.95 14.84
N VAL A 127 12.60 9.06 14.75
CA VAL A 127 12.84 7.63 14.92
C VAL A 127 13.76 7.10 13.84
N GLU A 128 13.51 7.47 12.58
CA GLU A 128 14.35 7.03 11.47
C GLU A 128 15.78 7.56 11.61
N SER A 129 15.93 8.81 12.01
CA SER A 129 17.21 9.44 12.17
C SER A 129 18.01 8.77 13.29
N ILE A 130 17.37 8.52 14.42
CA ILE A 130 18.00 7.85 15.56
C ILE A 130 18.41 6.43 15.17
N ALA A 131 17.52 5.70 14.52
CA ALA A 131 17.79 4.33 14.11
C ALA A 131 19.01 4.26 13.19
N ARG A 132 19.08 5.16 12.20
CA ARG A 132 20.22 5.19 11.28
C ARG A 132 21.51 5.52 12.00
N GLN A 133 21.46 6.50 12.87
CA GLN A 133 22.65 6.93 13.62
C GLN A 133 23.16 5.81 14.51
N MET A 134 22.28 5.13 15.21
CA MET A 134 22.67 4.05 16.10
C MET A 134 23.18 2.83 15.34
N LEU A 135 22.64 2.54 14.19
CA LEU A 135 23.15 1.46 13.35
C LEU A 135 24.57 1.74 12.86
N GLN A 136 24.89 3.00 12.59
CA GLN A 136 26.21 3.37 12.11
C GLN A 136 27.25 3.33 13.21
N THR A 137 26.89 3.70 14.43
CA THR A 137 27.84 3.86 15.53
C THR A 137 27.78 2.76 16.56
N ASN A 138 26.58 2.26 16.89
CA ASN A 138 26.36 1.31 17.97
C ASN A 138 25.31 0.27 17.61
N GLY A 139 25.49 -0.40 16.47
CA GLY A 139 24.55 -1.41 16.02
C GLY A 139 24.17 -2.43 17.09
N PRO A 140 25.14 -3.04 17.79
CA PRO A 140 24.80 -3.99 18.86
C PRO A 140 24.00 -3.39 20.00
N GLU A 141 24.30 -2.14 20.35
CA GLU A 141 23.54 -1.48 21.42
C GLU A 141 22.13 -1.13 20.97
N LEU A 142 21.97 -0.75 19.72
CA LEU A 142 20.65 -0.51 19.17
C LEU A 142 19.79 -1.77 19.27
N SER A 143 20.38 -2.89 18.94
CA SER A 143 19.69 -4.17 19.04
C SER A 143 19.25 -4.45 20.46
N LYS A 144 20.07 -4.12 21.45
CA LYS A 144 19.71 -4.29 22.85
C LYS A 144 18.60 -3.36 23.30
N LEU A 145 18.68 -2.10 22.87
CA LEU A 145 17.73 -1.09 23.34
C LEU A 145 16.36 -1.19 22.69
N LEU A 146 16.32 -1.59 21.42
CA LEU A 146 15.08 -1.62 20.67
C LEU A 146 14.63 -3.03 20.33
N GLY A 147 15.53 -3.82 19.77
CA GLY A 147 15.19 -5.16 19.33
C GLY A 147 14.91 -6.13 20.44
N LYS A 148 15.66 -6.02 21.52
CA LYS A 148 15.50 -6.96 22.64
C LYS A 148 14.30 -6.67 23.49
N ASN A 149 13.81 -5.46 23.44
CA ASN A 149 12.62 -5.09 24.20
C ASN A 149 11.33 -5.54 23.53
N THR A 150 11.43 -6.10 22.39
CA THR A 150 10.29 -6.62 21.66
C THR A 150 10.18 -8.11 21.81
#